data_69b3ebca5791ae19af014b417a0adfbe
#
_entry.id   69b3ebca5791ae19af014b417a0adfbe
#
_cell.length_a   1.000
_cell.length_b   1.000
_cell.length_c   1.000
_cell.angle_alpha   90.00
_cell.angle_beta   90.00
_cell.angle_gamma   90.00
#
_symmetry.space_group_name_H-M   'P 1'
#
loop_
_entity.id
_entity.type
_entity.pdbx_description
1 polymer ?
#
loop_
_entity_poly.entity_id
_entity_poly.type
_entity_poly.pdbx_seq_one_letter_code
_entity_poly.pdbx_strand_id
1 'polypeptide(L)'
;MECIKSGAIVAEMVFLMYKSAESLLEPTVKLFIYQEVCLIEYQDHGLCYSLRKHPIEEAHVQKLSANYIMYYKILLNFPAIILGLFCGAWSDRVGRKLPMILPCIGAIIACLFYMFGMLPQSSALAFVLIGAAINGCFGKSAILSMAVYSYVSDVSSKENRTKKLSKLLAMNFFGLFLGSLLAGSLLDRLSFNFIFLIVVGILAACIVVLLMFLKESVPGIESNDIYPEIEPTKKNGKPFLFNPVNIRDSVEVLIKPRQGNLRFHLVLVFFVVITNQICKAGEIDVTLLFVEYYPLSWSKSLYGYLLAVDYATLGLSLCLLLPLLSVVFKIQDVNLVIIGIVFKTTRLVFVSVSDQTWMIFVGVIVGSVSGMIVSGSKSIISKLVDEDEIGKIFSLLSCGETASNLLGAIIFTNLYSVTFQIFPGMAFVIEAAIYIVCLGGIIWIACDGSVTERIKLFEKAGGSLKNEYGTCSQNDGTPSTLQEIENEIQVQETCVKKESN
;
A
#
# COMPACT_ATOMS: atom_id res chain seq x y z
N MET A 1 -31.82 -5.71 2.26
CA MET A 1 -30.62 -6.38 2.83
C MET A 1 -29.85 -7.22 1.81
N GLU A 2 -30.48 -7.99 0.93
CA GLU A 2 -29.79 -8.79 -0.10
C GLU A 2 -29.06 -7.95 -1.15
N CYS A 3 -29.64 -6.83 -1.59
CA CYS A 3 -29.04 -5.94 -2.59
C CYS A 3 -27.74 -5.24 -2.07
N ILE A 4 -27.67 -4.93 -0.77
CA ILE A 4 -26.50 -4.33 -0.12
C ILE A 4 -25.37 -5.36 0.08
N LYS A 5 -25.72 -6.62 0.36
CA LYS A 5 -24.74 -7.72 0.40
C LYS A 5 -24.12 -7.97 -0.98
N SER A 6 -24.90 -7.84 -2.04
CA SER A 6 -24.43 -7.98 -3.42
C SER A 6 -23.42 -6.90 -3.80
N GLY A 7 -23.61 -5.63 -3.43
CA GLY A 7 -22.69 -4.54 -3.76
C GLY A 7 -21.31 -4.69 -3.15
N ALA A 8 -21.19 -5.12 -1.89
CA ALA A 8 -19.90 -5.37 -1.26
C ALA A 8 -19.11 -6.48 -1.97
N ILE A 9 -19.77 -7.56 -2.39
CA ILE A 9 -19.14 -8.66 -3.13
C ILE A 9 -18.64 -8.17 -4.49
N VAL A 10 -19.42 -7.33 -5.18
CA VAL A 10 -18.99 -6.72 -6.45
C VAL A 10 -17.74 -5.86 -6.26
N ALA A 11 -17.70 -5.01 -5.23
CA ALA A 11 -16.54 -4.19 -4.93
C ALA A 11 -15.29 -5.05 -4.61
N GLU A 12 -15.45 -6.15 -3.88
CA GLU A 12 -14.38 -7.11 -3.59
C GLU A 12 -13.85 -7.78 -4.88
N MET A 13 -14.73 -8.19 -5.78
CA MET A 13 -14.35 -8.78 -7.08
C MET A 13 -13.60 -7.78 -7.96
N VAL A 14 -14.11 -6.56 -8.07
CA VAL A 14 -13.45 -5.49 -8.83
C VAL A 14 -12.06 -5.21 -8.28
N PHE A 15 -11.93 -5.15 -6.94
CA PHE A 15 -10.64 -4.93 -6.29
C PHE A 15 -9.64 -6.04 -6.61
N LEU A 16 -10.08 -7.30 -6.54
CA LEU A 16 -9.27 -8.46 -6.91
C LEU A 16 -8.83 -8.38 -8.38
N MET A 17 -9.77 -8.13 -9.31
CA MET A 17 -9.46 -8.05 -10.74
C MET A 17 -8.48 -6.92 -11.06
N TYR A 18 -8.69 -5.72 -10.48
CA TYR A 18 -7.79 -4.60 -10.67
C TYR A 18 -6.39 -4.89 -10.12
N LYS A 19 -6.30 -5.46 -8.92
CA LYS A 19 -5.02 -5.83 -8.31
C LYS A 19 -4.29 -6.91 -9.09
N SER A 20 -5.00 -7.83 -9.70
CA SER A 20 -4.40 -8.82 -10.61
C SER A 20 -3.86 -8.16 -11.88
N ALA A 21 -4.60 -7.22 -12.47
CA ALA A 21 -4.14 -6.46 -13.63
C ALA A 21 -2.91 -5.59 -13.29
N GLU A 22 -2.93 -4.89 -12.16
CA GLU A 22 -1.81 -4.06 -11.68
C GLU A 22 -0.54 -4.90 -11.46
N SER A 23 -0.67 -6.04 -10.81
CA SER A 23 0.44 -6.94 -10.50
C SER A 23 1.03 -7.65 -11.74
N LEU A 24 0.23 -7.84 -12.78
CA LEU A 24 0.71 -8.29 -14.09
C LEU A 24 1.40 -7.16 -14.86
N LEU A 25 0.82 -5.95 -14.83
CA LEU A 25 1.28 -4.80 -15.61
C LEU A 25 2.65 -4.29 -15.15
N GLU A 26 2.85 -4.16 -13.83
CA GLU A 26 4.04 -3.50 -13.27
C GLU A 26 5.37 -4.19 -13.68
N PRO A 27 5.58 -5.51 -13.50
CA PRO A 27 6.78 -6.18 -13.96
C PRO A 27 6.89 -6.19 -15.49
N THR A 28 5.77 -6.29 -16.20
CA THR A 28 5.74 -6.28 -17.68
C THR A 28 6.32 -4.98 -18.23
N VAL A 29 5.91 -3.82 -17.70
CA VAL A 29 6.42 -2.52 -18.17
C VAL A 29 7.89 -2.34 -17.84
N LYS A 30 8.35 -2.75 -16.66
CA LYS A 30 9.77 -2.63 -16.27
C LYS A 30 10.67 -3.49 -17.18
N LEU A 31 10.26 -4.73 -17.46
CA LEU A 31 10.97 -5.62 -18.35
C LEU A 31 10.92 -5.13 -19.82
N PHE A 32 9.82 -4.51 -20.22
CA PHE A 32 9.72 -3.86 -21.51
C PHE A 32 10.70 -2.67 -21.63
N ILE A 33 10.79 -1.81 -20.61
CA ILE A 33 11.79 -0.74 -20.55
C ILE A 33 13.20 -1.31 -20.69
N TYR A 34 13.53 -2.38 -19.96
CA TYR A 34 14.85 -3.00 -20.01
C TYR A 34 15.21 -3.49 -21.41
N GLN A 35 14.28 -4.16 -22.09
CA GLN A 35 14.47 -4.63 -23.45
C GLN A 35 14.62 -3.48 -24.46
N GLU A 36 13.78 -2.45 -24.38
CA GLU A 36 13.80 -1.31 -25.30
C GLU A 36 15.05 -0.45 -25.12
N VAL A 37 15.54 -0.27 -23.90
CA VAL A 37 16.82 0.40 -23.63
C VAL A 37 17.97 -0.30 -24.36
N CYS A 38 18.03 -1.63 -24.31
CA CYS A 38 19.05 -2.38 -25.04
C CYS A 38 18.92 -2.17 -26.55
N LEU A 39 17.70 -2.26 -27.10
CA LEU A 39 17.46 -2.12 -28.54
C LEU A 39 17.80 -0.71 -29.06
N ILE A 40 17.55 0.32 -28.28
CA ILE A 40 17.89 1.71 -28.65
C ILE A 40 19.39 1.92 -28.61
N GLU A 41 20.09 1.38 -27.61
CA GLU A 41 21.52 1.61 -27.43
C GLU A 41 22.38 0.85 -28.45
N TYR A 42 22.06 -0.41 -28.69
CA TYR A 42 22.91 -1.27 -29.54
C TYR A 42 22.35 -1.56 -30.93
N GLN A 43 21.05 -1.31 -31.17
CA GLN A 43 20.35 -1.57 -32.45
C GLN A 43 20.54 -3.02 -32.98
N ASP A 44 20.89 -3.96 -32.10
CA ASP A 44 21.14 -5.36 -32.42
C ASP A 44 20.21 -6.27 -31.59
N HIS A 45 19.23 -6.86 -32.27
CA HIS A 45 18.32 -7.81 -31.65
C HIS A 45 19.01 -9.08 -31.13
N GLY A 46 20.09 -9.52 -31.82
CA GLY A 46 20.84 -10.73 -31.43
C GLY A 46 21.59 -10.52 -30.13
N LEU A 47 22.28 -9.36 -30.00
CA LEU A 47 22.95 -8.96 -28.76
C LEU A 47 21.97 -8.84 -27.60
N CYS A 48 20.86 -8.13 -27.82
CA CYS A 48 19.87 -7.90 -26.76
C CYS A 48 19.16 -9.19 -26.32
N TYR A 49 18.99 -10.17 -27.20
CA TYR A 49 18.48 -11.48 -26.83
C TYR A 49 19.49 -12.30 -26.02
N SER A 50 20.79 -12.09 -26.25
CA SER A 50 21.89 -12.82 -25.58
C SER A 50 22.72 -11.91 -24.66
N LEU A 51 22.16 -10.82 -24.16
CA LEU A 51 22.84 -9.78 -23.38
C LEU A 51 23.59 -10.34 -22.16
N ARG A 52 23.06 -11.39 -21.54
CA ARG A 52 23.68 -12.15 -20.43
C ARG A 52 25.06 -12.73 -20.74
N LYS A 53 25.42 -12.89 -22.04
CA LYS A 53 26.76 -13.36 -22.46
C LYS A 53 27.76 -12.20 -22.64
N HIS A 54 27.29 -10.95 -22.49
CA HIS A 54 28.05 -9.73 -22.71
C HIS A 54 28.01 -8.83 -21.47
N PRO A 55 28.83 -9.12 -20.43
CA PRO A 55 28.72 -8.44 -19.12
C PRO A 55 28.94 -6.93 -19.14
N ILE A 56 29.75 -6.43 -20.08
CA ILE A 56 30.03 -4.98 -20.17
C ILE A 56 28.81 -4.25 -20.73
N GLU A 57 28.22 -4.77 -21.77
CA GLU A 57 27.01 -4.25 -22.42
C GLU A 57 25.82 -4.40 -21.49
N GLU A 58 25.72 -5.51 -20.78
CA GLU A 58 24.70 -5.75 -19.76
C GLU A 58 24.76 -4.70 -18.64
N ALA A 59 25.95 -4.39 -18.11
CA ALA A 59 26.14 -3.37 -17.08
C ALA A 59 25.71 -1.98 -17.56
N HIS A 60 25.98 -1.65 -18.83
CA HIS A 60 25.57 -0.38 -19.41
C HIS A 60 24.05 -0.28 -19.55
N VAL A 61 23.41 -1.31 -20.11
CA VAL A 61 21.93 -1.39 -20.23
C VAL A 61 21.28 -1.33 -18.84
N GLN A 62 21.85 -2.02 -17.84
CA GLN A 62 21.36 -2.04 -16.47
C GLN A 62 21.29 -0.63 -15.86
N LYS A 63 22.37 0.14 -16.04
CA LYS A 63 22.45 1.53 -15.55
C LYS A 63 21.42 2.45 -16.23
N LEU A 64 21.28 2.37 -17.54
CA LEU A 64 20.32 3.16 -18.29
C LEU A 64 18.88 2.76 -17.95
N SER A 65 18.60 1.46 -17.85
CA SER A 65 17.27 0.94 -17.48
C SER A 65 16.84 1.40 -16.09
N ALA A 66 17.76 1.43 -15.12
CA ALA A 66 17.50 1.97 -13.80
C ALA A 66 17.00 3.42 -13.86
N ASN A 67 17.64 4.27 -14.67
CA ASN A 67 17.22 5.67 -14.84
C ASN A 67 15.82 5.77 -15.48
N TYR A 68 15.53 4.99 -16.52
CA TYR A 68 14.21 5.02 -17.17
C TYR A 68 13.11 4.47 -16.26
N ILE A 69 13.38 3.44 -15.45
CA ILE A 69 12.46 2.93 -14.44
C ILE A 69 12.17 4.01 -13.38
N MET A 70 13.19 4.76 -12.96
CA MET A 70 13.02 5.90 -12.06
C MET A 70 12.13 6.98 -12.67
N TYR A 71 12.37 7.41 -13.93
CA TYR A 71 11.52 8.40 -14.63
C TYR A 71 10.09 7.90 -14.78
N TYR A 72 9.90 6.64 -15.15
CA TYR A 72 8.60 5.97 -15.19
C TYR A 72 7.87 6.06 -13.85
N LYS A 73 8.55 5.76 -12.75
CA LYS A 73 7.96 5.84 -11.40
C LYS A 73 7.64 7.27 -10.97
N ILE A 74 8.46 8.25 -11.32
CA ILE A 74 8.19 9.68 -11.06
C ILE A 74 6.90 10.10 -11.77
N LEU A 75 6.81 9.86 -13.07
CA LEU A 75 5.65 10.26 -13.87
C LEU A 75 4.38 9.53 -13.48
N LEU A 76 4.50 8.28 -13.01
CA LEU A 76 3.37 7.48 -12.55
C LEU A 76 2.86 7.92 -11.17
N ASN A 77 3.75 8.22 -10.22
CA ASN A 77 3.34 8.45 -8.83
C ASN A 77 3.11 9.94 -8.50
N PHE A 78 3.84 10.87 -9.09
CA PHE A 78 3.73 12.29 -8.77
C PHE A 78 2.32 12.86 -9.04
N PRO A 79 1.69 12.65 -10.22
CA PRO A 79 0.31 13.09 -10.42
C PRO A 79 -0.68 12.35 -9.53
N ALA A 80 -0.45 11.06 -9.26
CA ALA A 80 -1.33 10.26 -8.40
C ALA A 80 -1.32 10.75 -6.93
N ILE A 81 -0.19 11.25 -6.41
CA ILE A 81 -0.10 11.85 -5.08
C ILE A 81 -1.00 13.09 -5.02
N ILE A 82 -0.88 13.98 -6.02
CA ILE A 82 -1.66 15.21 -6.08
C ILE A 82 -3.17 14.89 -6.09
N LEU A 83 -3.58 13.96 -6.94
CA LEU A 83 -4.99 13.54 -7.00
C LEU A 83 -5.47 12.85 -5.73
N GLY A 84 -4.65 11.99 -5.13
CA GLY A 84 -4.98 11.26 -3.91
C GLY A 84 -5.32 12.18 -2.73
N LEU A 85 -4.63 13.33 -2.61
CA LEU A 85 -4.89 14.33 -1.57
C LEU A 85 -6.31 14.91 -1.63
N PHE A 86 -6.92 14.93 -2.80
CA PHE A 86 -8.20 15.60 -3.03
C PHE A 86 -9.34 14.63 -3.31
N CYS A 87 -9.03 13.44 -3.76
CA CYS A 87 -10.01 12.47 -4.22
C CYS A 87 -10.92 11.96 -3.08
N GLY A 88 -10.44 11.93 -1.84
CA GLY A 88 -11.24 11.53 -0.68
C GLY A 88 -12.49 12.38 -0.50
N ALA A 89 -12.30 13.69 -0.30
CA ALA A 89 -13.39 14.64 -0.13
C ALA A 89 -14.28 14.80 -1.38
N TRP A 90 -13.70 14.60 -2.57
CA TRP A 90 -14.44 14.58 -3.82
C TRP A 90 -15.35 13.37 -3.94
N SER A 91 -14.84 12.17 -3.58
CA SER A 91 -15.60 10.93 -3.64
C SER A 91 -16.78 10.89 -2.66
N ASP A 92 -16.70 11.63 -1.54
CA ASP A 92 -17.79 11.78 -0.57
C ASP A 92 -18.98 12.56 -1.16
N ARG A 93 -18.75 13.36 -2.19
CA ARG A 93 -19.77 14.22 -2.83
C ARG A 93 -20.29 13.68 -4.16
N VAL A 94 -19.40 13.10 -4.97
CA VAL A 94 -19.72 12.64 -6.34
C VAL A 94 -20.13 11.16 -6.32
N GLY A 95 -19.91 10.47 -5.21
CA GLY A 95 -20.14 9.03 -5.08
C GLY A 95 -18.87 8.20 -5.22
N ARG A 96 -18.98 6.93 -4.88
CA ARG A 96 -17.83 6.01 -4.81
C ARG A 96 -17.52 5.31 -6.14
N LYS A 97 -18.53 5.18 -7.01
CA LYS A 97 -18.43 4.42 -8.26
C LYS A 97 -17.49 5.06 -9.28
N LEU A 98 -17.58 6.38 -9.47
CA LEU A 98 -16.76 7.11 -10.43
C LEU A 98 -15.25 7.06 -10.06
N PRO A 99 -14.82 7.29 -8.80
CA PRO A 99 -13.45 7.11 -8.38
C PRO A 99 -12.89 5.68 -8.58
N MET A 100 -13.75 4.65 -8.63
CA MET A 100 -13.30 3.28 -8.95
C MET A 100 -13.06 3.06 -10.44
N ILE A 101 -13.82 3.75 -11.31
CA ILE A 101 -13.73 3.62 -12.78
C ILE A 101 -12.51 4.36 -13.33
N LEU A 102 -12.19 5.54 -12.82
CA LEU A 102 -11.13 6.40 -13.34
C LEU A 102 -9.76 5.69 -13.43
N PRO A 103 -9.26 4.98 -12.39
CA PRO A 103 -7.98 4.27 -12.49
C PRO A 103 -7.97 3.16 -13.53
N CYS A 104 -9.10 2.50 -13.76
CA CYS A 104 -9.22 1.48 -14.81
C CYS A 104 -9.06 2.10 -16.20
N ILE A 105 -9.72 3.24 -16.45
CA ILE A 105 -9.60 3.98 -17.72
C ILE A 105 -8.15 4.45 -17.92
N GLY A 106 -7.53 5.05 -16.90
CA GLY A 106 -6.15 5.52 -16.97
C GLY A 106 -5.16 4.42 -17.31
N ALA A 107 -5.30 3.25 -16.69
CA ALA A 107 -4.44 2.10 -16.97
C ALA A 107 -4.67 1.51 -18.37
N ILE A 108 -5.92 1.50 -18.88
CA ILE A 108 -6.23 1.08 -20.27
C ILE A 108 -5.54 2.01 -21.24
N ILE A 109 -5.71 3.33 -21.09
CA ILE A 109 -5.07 4.33 -21.97
C ILE A 109 -3.54 4.16 -21.93
N ALA A 110 -2.95 3.99 -20.75
CA ALA A 110 -1.52 3.74 -20.62
C ALA A 110 -1.06 2.49 -21.40
N CYS A 111 -1.79 1.37 -21.27
CA CYS A 111 -1.49 0.16 -22.02
C CYS A 111 -1.54 0.37 -23.52
N LEU A 112 -2.51 1.15 -24.02
CA LEU A 112 -2.59 1.53 -25.44
C LEU A 112 -1.35 2.34 -25.87
N PHE A 113 -0.90 3.28 -25.06
CA PHE A 113 0.35 4.01 -25.34
C PHE A 113 1.56 3.09 -25.36
N TYR A 114 1.67 2.12 -24.45
CA TYR A 114 2.76 1.13 -24.45
C TYR A 114 2.73 0.28 -25.73
N MET A 115 1.56 -0.12 -26.19
CA MET A 115 1.39 -0.87 -27.44
C MET A 115 1.75 0.00 -28.68
N PHE A 116 1.35 1.27 -28.71
CA PHE A 116 1.74 2.19 -29.77
C PHE A 116 3.27 2.41 -29.83
N GLY A 117 3.94 2.40 -28.67
CA GLY A 117 5.40 2.51 -28.60
C GLY A 117 6.14 1.37 -29.30
N MET A 118 5.50 0.22 -29.51
CA MET A 118 6.09 -0.95 -30.21
C MET A 118 5.96 -0.88 -31.72
N LEU A 119 5.30 0.15 -32.29
CA LEU A 119 5.18 0.31 -33.73
C LEU A 119 6.55 0.70 -34.34
N PRO A 120 6.85 0.24 -35.56
CA PRO A 120 8.06 0.65 -36.27
C PRO A 120 8.16 2.17 -36.34
N GLN A 121 9.35 2.72 -36.11
CA GLN A 121 9.66 4.18 -36.14
C GLN A 121 9.11 4.97 -34.93
N SER A 122 8.48 4.34 -33.92
CA SER A 122 8.06 5.01 -32.70
C SER A 122 9.18 5.03 -31.65
N SER A 123 9.17 6.05 -30.78
CA SER A 123 10.05 6.09 -29.61
C SER A 123 9.39 5.35 -28.46
N ALA A 124 9.63 4.03 -28.33
CA ALA A 124 9.01 3.17 -27.34
C ALA A 124 9.08 3.75 -25.91
N LEU A 125 10.27 4.22 -25.50
CA LEU A 125 10.46 4.78 -24.16
C LEU A 125 9.66 6.06 -23.93
N ALA A 126 9.52 6.94 -24.93
CA ALA A 126 8.71 8.15 -24.82
C ALA A 126 7.23 7.78 -24.61
N PHE A 127 6.71 6.83 -25.38
CA PHE A 127 5.33 6.35 -25.22
C PHE A 127 5.09 5.70 -23.85
N VAL A 128 6.06 4.96 -23.30
CA VAL A 128 6.00 4.40 -21.95
C VAL A 128 5.91 5.51 -20.90
N LEU A 129 6.73 6.56 -21.01
CA LEU A 129 6.72 7.67 -20.07
C LEU A 129 5.43 8.50 -20.15
N ILE A 130 4.90 8.73 -21.35
CA ILE A 130 3.61 9.43 -21.56
C ILE A 130 2.47 8.57 -20.97
N GLY A 131 2.44 7.27 -21.25
CA GLY A 131 1.44 6.36 -20.69
C GLY A 131 1.48 6.31 -19.16
N ALA A 132 2.68 6.32 -18.57
CA ALA A 132 2.86 6.40 -17.12
C ALA A 132 2.29 7.70 -16.53
N ALA A 133 2.57 8.85 -17.16
CA ALA A 133 2.03 10.15 -16.74
C ALA A 133 0.50 10.18 -16.80
N ILE A 134 -0.09 9.65 -17.88
CA ILE A 134 -1.55 9.53 -18.02
C ILE A 134 -2.13 8.65 -16.90
N ASN A 135 -1.58 7.45 -16.67
CA ASN A 135 -2.05 6.55 -15.60
C ASN A 135 -1.96 7.24 -14.23
N GLY A 136 -0.88 8.00 -13.97
CA GLY A 136 -0.73 8.82 -12.78
C GLY A 136 -1.81 9.88 -12.64
N CYS A 137 -2.16 10.57 -13.73
CA CYS A 137 -3.24 11.58 -13.77
C CYS A 137 -4.65 11.01 -13.52
N PHE A 138 -4.84 9.72 -13.66
CA PHE A 138 -6.09 9.02 -13.30
C PHE A 138 -6.03 8.40 -11.90
N GLY A 139 -4.95 8.63 -11.14
CA GLY A 139 -4.84 8.33 -9.71
C GLY A 139 -4.47 6.91 -9.36
N LYS A 140 -4.24 6.04 -10.35
CA LYS A 140 -3.69 4.70 -10.14
C LYS A 140 -4.46 3.90 -9.07
N SER A 141 -3.81 2.89 -8.52
CA SER A 141 -4.28 2.00 -7.45
C SER A 141 -4.68 2.72 -6.15
N ALA A 142 -4.09 3.87 -5.85
CA ALA A 142 -4.38 4.60 -4.62
C ALA A 142 -5.83 5.07 -4.56
N ILE A 143 -6.34 5.68 -5.64
CA ILE A 143 -7.72 6.17 -5.72
C ILE A 143 -8.71 5.01 -5.71
N LEU A 144 -8.44 3.94 -6.49
CA LEU A 144 -9.31 2.77 -6.49
C LEU A 144 -9.39 2.13 -5.09
N SER A 145 -8.24 1.92 -4.44
CA SER A 145 -8.19 1.35 -3.10
C SER A 145 -9.00 2.19 -2.11
N MET A 146 -8.77 3.52 -2.08
CA MET A 146 -9.52 4.44 -1.24
C MET A 146 -11.03 4.33 -1.49
N ALA A 147 -11.47 4.36 -2.76
CA ALA A 147 -12.88 4.31 -3.11
C ALA A 147 -13.53 2.97 -2.73
N VAL A 148 -12.84 1.84 -2.94
CA VAL A 148 -13.33 0.51 -2.57
C VAL A 148 -13.43 0.35 -1.05
N TYR A 149 -12.40 0.78 -0.29
CA TYR A 149 -12.44 0.73 1.17
C TYR A 149 -13.57 1.62 1.73
N SER A 150 -13.76 2.83 1.19
CA SER A 150 -14.85 3.72 1.57
C SER A 150 -16.21 3.12 1.25
N TYR A 151 -16.40 2.60 0.03
CA TYR A 151 -17.65 1.93 -0.37
C TYR A 151 -18.02 0.77 0.55
N VAL A 152 -17.07 -0.14 0.81
CA VAL A 152 -17.31 -1.29 1.70
C VAL A 152 -17.59 -0.83 3.13
N SER A 153 -16.98 0.27 3.59
CA SER A 153 -17.27 0.87 4.88
C SER A 153 -18.68 1.45 4.93
N ASP A 154 -19.12 2.17 3.88
CA ASP A 154 -20.44 2.80 3.78
C ASP A 154 -21.58 1.76 3.79
N VAL A 155 -21.40 0.63 3.07
CA VAL A 155 -22.40 -0.45 2.99
C VAL A 155 -22.30 -1.49 4.11
N SER A 156 -21.44 -1.25 5.12
CA SER A 156 -21.22 -2.19 6.23
C SER A 156 -21.83 -1.66 7.52
N SER A 157 -22.52 -2.55 8.28
CA SER A 157 -22.87 -2.24 9.68
C SER A 157 -21.62 -2.11 10.54
N LYS A 158 -21.67 -1.27 11.59
CA LYS A 158 -20.53 -1.05 12.51
C LYS A 158 -19.93 -2.36 13.04
N GLU A 159 -20.78 -3.34 13.38
CA GLU A 159 -20.38 -4.66 13.90
C GLU A 159 -19.61 -5.52 12.88
N ASN A 160 -19.98 -5.46 11.58
CA ASN A 160 -19.41 -6.29 10.54
C ASN A 160 -18.33 -5.58 9.71
N ARG A 161 -18.09 -4.28 9.94
CA ARG A 161 -17.16 -3.46 9.15
C ARG A 161 -15.74 -4.02 9.15
N THR A 162 -15.20 -4.33 10.33
CA THR A 162 -13.84 -4.90 10.48
C THR A 162 -13.70 -6.20 9.70
N LYS A 163 -14.69 -7.11 9.81
CA LYS A 163 -14.68 -8.40 9.08
C LYS A 163 -14.68 -8.21 7.57
N LYS A 164 -15.47 -7.26 7.06
CA LYS A 164 -15.52 -6.97 5.61
C LYS A 164 -14.25 -6.29 5.11
N LEU A 165 -13.68 -5.36 5.88
CA LEU A 165 -12.40 -4.73 5.53
C LEU A 165 -11.24 -5.74 5.55
N SER A 166 -11.23 -6.68 6.50
CA SER A 166 -10.24 -7.77 6.51
C SER A 166 -10.38 -8.68 5.29
N LYS A 167 -11.61 -8.98 4.86
CA LYS A 167 -11.86 -9.74 3.63
C LYS A 167 -11.36 -8.99 2.40
N LEU A 168 -11.56 -7.68 2.34
CA LEU A 168 -11.05 -6.84 1.27
C LEU A 168 -9.52 -6.85 1.20
N LEU A 169 -8.85 -6.81 2.35
CA LEU A 169 -7.40 -6.95 2.44
C LEU A 169 -6.93 -8.31 1.92
N ALA A 170 -7.64 -9.39 2.24
CA ALA A 170 -7.35 -10.71 1.69
C ALA A 170 -7.51 -10.74 0.16
N MET A 171 -8.55 -10.10 -0.40
CA MET A 171 -8.74 -9.96 -1.85
C MET A 171 -7.62 -9.16 -2.51
N ASN A 172 -7.06 -8.14 -1.84
CA ASN A 172 -5.89 -7.42 -2.32
C ASN A 172 -4.68 -8.35 -2.53
N PHE A 173 -4.30 -9.11 -1.50
CA PHE A 173 -3.15 -10.03 -1.62
C PHE A 173 -3.40 -11.16 -2.61
N PHE A 174 -4.62 -11.68 -2.65
CA PHE A 174 -4.98 -12.72 -3.61
C PHE A 174 -4.96 -12.20 -5.06
N GLY A 175 -5.40 -10.96 -5.29
CA GLY A 175 -5.27 -10.30 -6.59
C GLY A 175 -3.81 -10.12 -7.01
N LEU A 176 -2.97 -9.61 -6.10
CA LEU A 176 -1.53 -9.44 -6.36
C LEU A 176 -0.85 -10.79 -6.65
N PHE A 177 -1.20 -11.83 -5.91
CA PHE A 177 -0.72 -13.20 -6.16
C PHE A 177 -1.11 -13.70 -7.55
N LEU A 178 -2.39 -13.61 -7.92
CA LEU A 178 -2.88 -14.06 -9.22
C LEU A 178 -2.20 -13.31 -10.38
N GLY A 179 -2.09 -11.98 -10.29
CA GLY A 179 -1.42 -11.17 -11.31
C GLY A 179 0.05 -11.50 -11.48
N SER A 180 0.78 -11.71 -10.37
CA SER A 180 2.18 -12.12 -10.41
C SER A 180 2.38 -13.54 -10.94
N LEU A 181 1.44 -14.46 -10.61
CA LEU A 181 1.45 -15.81 -11.17
C LEU A 181 1.23 -15.79 -12.69
N LEU A 182 0.31 -14.94 -13.17
CA LEU A 182 0.11 -14.72 -14.60
C LEU A 182 1.38 -14.13 -15.24
N ALA A 183 2.02 -13.14 -14.61
CA ALA A 183 3.29 -12.59 -15.08
C ALA A 183 4.36 -13.68 -15.22
N GLY A 184 4.56 -14.50 -14.17
CA GLY A 184 5.48 -15.64 -14.22
C GLY A 184 5.16 -16.66 -15.31
N SER A 185 3.88 -16.84 -15.65
CA SER A 185 3.46 -17.82 -16.65
C SER A 185 3.53 -17.32 -18.09
N LEU A 186 3.38 -16.01 -18.32
CA LEU A 186 3.18 -15.43 -19.63
C LEU A 186 4.39 -14.66 -20.19
N LEU A 187 5.24 -14.08 -19.33
CA LEU A 187 6.31 -13.17 -19.76
C LEU A 187 7.38 -13.79 -20.68
N ASP A 188 7.66 -15.10 -20.54
CA ASP A 188 8.60 -15.81 -21.42
C ASP A 188 7.91 -16.46 -22.63
N ARG A 189 6.56 -16.52 -22.63
CA ARG A 189 5.79 -17.25 -23.67
C ARG A 189 5.11 -16.33 -24.66
N LEU A 190 4.72 -15.15 -24.22
CA LEU A 190 3.96 -14.20 -25.02
C LEU A 190 4.75 -12.90 -25.26
N SER A 191 4.49 -12.25 -26.38
CA SER A 191 5.01 -10.89 -26.60
C SER A 191 4.34 -9.90 -25.65
N PHE A 192 5.02 -8.79 -25.35
CA PHE A 192 4.49 -7.73 -24.48
C PHE A 192 3.13 -7.19 -24.96
N ASN A 193 2.91 -7.10 -26.29
CA ASN A 193 1.62 -6.68 -26.86
C ASN A 193 0.45 -7.54 -26.37
N PHE A 194 0.61 -8.87 -26.38
CA PHE A 194 -0.44 -9.79 -25.91
C PHE A 194 -0.67 -9.64 -24.40
N ILE A 195 0.37 -9.41 -23.61
CA ILE A 195 0.24 -9.22 -22.17
C ILE A 195 -0.50 -7.91 -21.86
N PHE A 196 -0.15 -6.81 -22.55
CA PHE A 196 -0.89 -5.55 -22.41
C PHE A 196 -2.37 -5.69 -22.83
N LEU A 197 -2.65 -6.47 -23.88
CA LEU A 197 -4.01 -6.75 -24.29
C LEU A 197 -4.81 -7.53 -23.24
N ILE A 198 -4.18 -8.51 -22.57
CA ILE A 198 -4.78 -9.25 -21.43
C ILE A 198 -5.11 -8.28 -20.29
N VAL A 199 -4.18 -7.38 -19.93
CA VAL A 199 -4.41 -6.35 -18.91
C VAL A 199 -5.58 -5.45 -19.29
N VAL A 200 -5.64 -4.96 -20.53
CA VAL A 200 -6.77 -4.18 -21.05
C VAL A 200 -8.08 -4.95 -20.93
N GLY A 201 -8.10 -6.24 -21.28
CA GLY A 201 -9.28 -7.11 -21.16
C GLY A 201 -9.77 -7.24 -19.71
N ILE A 202 -8.87 -7.45 -18.75
CA ILE A 202 -9.21 -7.53 -17.32
C ILE A 202 -9.79 -6.20 -16.83
N LEU A 203 -9.16 -5.06 -17.18
CA LEU A 203 -9.60 -3.73 -16.77
C LEU A 203 -10.93 -3.33 -17.42
N ALA A 204 -11.15 -3.69 -18.69
CA ALA A 204 -12.42 -3.49 -19.36
C ALA A 204 -13.54 -4.30 -18.68
N ALA A 205 -13.25 -5.56 -18.33
CA ALA A 205 -14.20 -6.38 -17.56
C ALA A 205 -14.50 -5.75 -16.18
N CYS A 206 -13.49 -5.17 -15.50
CA CYS A 206 -13.70 -4.40 -14.25
C CYS A 206 -14.70 -3.25 -14.46
N ILE A 207 -14.54 -2.46 -15.52
CA ILE A 207 -15.44 -1.35 -15.83
C ILE A 207 -16.87 -1.86 -16.08
N VAL A 208 -17.02 -2.92 -16.87
CA VAL A 208 -18.33 -3.54 -17.15
C VAL A 208 -18.98 -3.99 -15.86
N VAL A 209 -18.26 -4.69 -14.98
CA VAL A 209 -18.76 -5.15 -13.68
C VAL A 209 -19.19 -3.96 -12.81
N LEU A 210 -18.39 -2.90 -12.76
CA LEU A 210 -18.72 -1.67 -12.02
C LEU A 210 -19.98 -1.00 -12.55
N LEU A 211 -20.12 -0.90 -13.87
CA LEU A 211 -21.26 -0.22 -14.49
C LEU A 211 -22.56 -1.01 -14.32
N MET A 212 -22.51 -2.33 -14.50
CA MET A 212 -23.70 -3.19 -14.50
C MET A 212 -24.17 -3.60 -13.10
N PHE A 213 -23.25 -3.88 -12.18
CA PHE A 213 -23.59 -4.54 -10.91
C PHE A 213 -23.37 -3.68 -9.67
N LEU A 214 -22.53 -2.62 -9.72
CA LEU A 214 -22.29 -1.77 -8.55
C LEU A 214 -23.34 -0.64 -8.52
N LYS A 215 -24.12 -0.60 -7.44
CA LYS A 215 -24.97 0.55 -7.12
C LYS A 215 -24.21 1.57 -6.31
N GLU A 216 -24.54 2.87 -6.46
CA GLU A 216 -23.91 3.93 -5.68
C GLU A 216 -24.23 3.77 -4.18
N SER A 217 -23.25 4.07 -3.30
CA SER A 217 -23.42 3.96 -1.85
C SER A 217 -23.88 5.26 -1.19
N VAL A 218 -23.66 6.40 -1.84
CA VAL A 218 -24.03 7.72 -1.33
C VAL A 218 -25.49 8.00 -1.68
N PRO A 219 -26.41 8.12 -0.70
CA PRO A 219 -27.83 8.40 -0.96
C PRO A 219 -28.00 9.82 -1.51
N GLY A 220 -28.76 9.97 -2.61
CA GLY A 220 -29.13 11.25 -3.23
C GLY A 220 -28.58 11.48 -4.65
N ILE A 221 -27.71 10.59 -5.15
CA ILE A 221 -27.26 10.63 -6.55
C ILE A 221 -28.03 9.57 -7.35
N GLU A 222 -29.35 9.75 -7.50
CA GLU A 222 -30.11 9.01 -8.50
C GLU A 222 -29.98 9.70 -9.87
N SER A 223 -29.88 8.91 -10.90
CA SER A 223 -29.38 9.12 -12.24
C SER A 223 -30.08 10.17 -13.12
N ASN A 224 -30.75 11.17 -12.62
CA ASN A 224 -31.45 12.16 -13.45
C ASN A 224 -31.04 13.64 -13.24
N ASP A 225 -30.24 13.97 -12.22
CA ASP A 225 -29.81 15.36 -12.01
C ASP A 225 -28.31 15.50 -12.19
N ILE A 226 -27.91 16.02 -13.34
CA ILE A 226 -26.49 16.28 -13.70
C ILE A 226 -25.88 17.39 -12.81
N TYR A 227 -26.70 18.12 -12.09
CA TYR A 227 -26.29 19.12 -11.06
C TYR A 227 -27.30 19.12 -9.92
N PRO A 228 -27.03 18.48 -8.76
CA PRO A 228 -27.86 18.74 -7.58
C PRO A 228 -27.63 20.19 -7.13
N GLU A 229 -28.69 20.99 -7.05
CA GLU A 229 -28.68 22.23 -6.31
C GLU A 229 -28.37 21.92 -4.84
N ILE A 230 -27.14 22.25 -4.44
CA ILE A 230 -26.66 22.05 -3.08
C ILE A 230 -27.28 23.16 -2.24
N GLU A 231 -28.27 22.82 -1.39
CA GLU A 231 -28.69 23.74 -0.29
C GLU A 231 -27.44 24.15 0.50
N PRO A 232 -27.21 25.43 0.68
CA PRO A 232 -26.05 25.94 1.41
C PRO A 232 -26.24 25.73 2.90
N THR A 233 -25.83 24.61 3.46
CA THR A 233 -25.54 24.55 4.89
C THR A 233 -24.42 25.54 5.18
N LYS A 234 -24.76 26.58 5.90
CA LYS A 234 -23.90 27.69 6.30
C LYS A 234 -22.56 27.24 6.85
N LYS A 235 -21.52 27.22 5.99
CA LYS A 235 -20.14 27.58 6.31
C LYS A 235 -19.46 27.97 5.00
N ASN A 236 -19.04 29.24 4.94
CA ASN A 236 -18.42 29.89 3.78
C ASN A 236 -17.23 29.09 3.22
N GLY A 237 -17.36 28.59 2.02
CA GLY A 237 -16.27 27.99 1.26
C GLY A 237 -16.81 27.20 0.08
N LYS A 238 -16.57 27.70 -1.15
CA LYS A 238 -16.84 26.95 -2.39
C LYS A 238 -16.25 25.54 -2.25
N PRO A 239 -16.90 24.50 -2.78
CA PRO A 239 -16.38 23.15 -2.80
C PRO A 239 -15.18 23.08 -3.76
N PHE A 240 -14.05 23.63 -3.34
CA PHE A 240 -12.82 23.57 -4.09
C PHE A 240 -12.21 22.18 -3.86
N LEU A 241 -11.95 21.47 -4.95
CA LEU A 241 -11.29 20.16 -4.95
C LEU A 241 -9.96 20.21 -4.17
N PHE A 242 -9.36 21.39 -4.06
CA PHE A 242 -8.04 21.65 -3.48
C PHE A 242 -8.14 22.56 -2.25
N ASN A 243 -8.64 22.05 -1.11
CA ASN A 243 -8.62 22.82 0.12
C ASN A 243 -7.39 22.46 0.98
N PRO A 244 -6.37 23.34 1.07
CA PRO A 244 -5.16 23.08 1.86
C PRO A 244 -5.42 22.99 3.37
N VAL A 245 -6.59 23.44 3.84
CA VAL A 245 -6.97 23.38 5.27
C VAL A 245 -7.01 21.92 5.76
N ASN A 246 -7.50 20.98 4.95
CA ASN A 246 -7.58 19.58 5.35
C ASN A 246 -6.18 18.95 5.59
N ILE A 247 -5.16 19.40 4.84
CA ILE A 247 -3.77 18.94 5.04
C ILE A 247 -3.21 19.52 6.33
N ARG A 248 -3.45 20.81 6.58
CA ARG A 248 -3.02 21.47 7.81
C ARG A 248 -3.61 20.81 9.05
N ASP A 249 -4.92 20.55 9.04
CA ASP A 249 -5.62 19.90 10.14
C ASP A 249 -5.10 18.49 10.41
N SER A 250 -4.72 17.77 9.35
CA SER A 250 -4.13 16.41 9.49
C SER A 250 -2.70 16.46 10.05
N VAL A 251 -1.90 17.44 9.66
CA VAL A 251 -0.54 17.64 10.20
C VAL A 251 -0.61 18.11 11.65
N GLU A 252 -1.60 18.94 12.01
CA GLU A 252 -1.82 19.43 13.36
C GLU A 252 -2.00 18.30 14.37
N VAL A 253 -2.63 17.17 13.98
CA VAL A 253 -2.76 15.98 14.82
C VAL A 253 -1.41 15.39 15.25
N LEU A 254 -0.38 15.40 14.39
CA LEU A 254 0.98 14.97 14.76
C LEU A 254 1.69 15.95 15.70
N ILE A 255 1.37 17.24 15.58
CA ILE A 255 2.07 18.31 16.30
C ILE A 255 1.39 18.61 17.64
N LYS A 256 0.10 18.28 17.78
CA LYS A 256 -0.69 18.50 18.99
C LYS A 256 0.03 17.98 20.24
N PRO A 257 0.18 18.80 21.31
CA PRO A 257 0.78 18.36 22.55
C PRO A 257 -0.07 17.25 23.19
N ARG A 258 0.59 16.15 23.59
CA ARG A 258 -0.03 14.99 24.26
C ARG A 258 0.66 14.76 25.60
N GLN A 259 -0.01 14.09 26.53
CA GLN A 259 0.53 13.82 27.87
C GLN A 259 1.82 12.97 27.76
N GLY A 260 2.85 13.32 28.52
CA GLY A 260 4.12 12.62 28.54
C GLY A 260 4.82 12.51 27.18
N ASN A 261 5.39 11.35 26.89
CA ASN A 261 6.15 11.08 25.64
C ASN A 261 5.26 10.59 24.47
N LEU A 262 3.93 10.52 24.64
CA LEU A 262 3.02 9.92 23.65
C LEU A 262 3.09 10.60 22.27
N ARG A 263 3.30 11.93 22.23
CA ARG A 263 3.51 12.66 20.97
C ARG A 263 4.76 12.15 20.23
N PHE A 264 5.86 11.99 20.94
CA PHE A 264 7.11 11.52 20.34
C PHE A 264 6.96 10.09 19.81
N HIS A 265 6.30 9.21 20.58
CA HIS A 265 6.01 7.84 20.16
C HIS A 265 5.14 7.80 18.91
N LEU A 266 4.09 8.63 18.82
CA LEU A 266 3.25 8.73 17.64
C LEU A 266 4.04 9.13 16.40
N VAL A 267 4.88 10.18 16.52
CA VAL A 267 5.75 10.65 15.42
C VAL A 267 6.76 9.58 15.02
N LEU A 268 7.36 8.88 15.99
CA LEU A 268 8.33 7.83 15.72
C LEU A 268 7.69 6.62 14.99
N VAL A 269 6.52 6.15 15.44
CA VAL A 269 5.80 5.05 14.78
C VAL A 269 5.35 5.47 13.38
N PHE A 270 4.86 6.70 13.21
CA PHE A 270 4.53 7.26 11.90
C PHE A 270 5.75 7.25 10.97
N PHE A 271 6.91 7.70 11.47
CA PHE A 271 8.16 7.69 10.72
C PHE A 271 8.59 6.26 10.32
N VAL A 272 8.43 5.28 11.20
CA VAL A 272 8.73 3.87 10.90
C VAL A 272 7.84 3.34 9.76
N VAL A 273 6.54 3.68 9.72
CA VAL A 273 5.66 3.28 8.61
C VAL A 273 6.10 3.92 7.30
N ILE A 274 6.40 5.20 7.31
CA ILE A 274 6.86 5.92 6.11
C ILE A 274 8.19 5.34 5.61
N THR A 275 9.15 5.13 6.50
CA THR A 275 10.45 4.54 6.16
C THR A 275 10.30 3.12 5.60
N ASN A 276 9.46 2.28 6.23
CA ASN A 276 9.16 0.94 5.73
C ASN A 276 8.57 0.99 4.31
N GLN A 277 7.72 1.97 4.01
CA GLN A 277 7.13 2.09 2.68
C GLN A 277 8.14 2.59 1.63
N ILE A 278 9.05 3.51 2.01
CA ILE A 278 10.16 3.97 1.16
C ILE A 278 11.06 2.78 0.79
N CYS A 279 11.52 2.02 1.79
CA CYS A 279 12.37 0.84 1.58
C CYS A 279 11.66 -0.22 0.72
N LYS A 280 10.40 -0.55 1.04
CA LYS A 280 9.62 -1.53 0.28
C LYS A 280 9.47 -1.16 -1.19
N ALA A 281 9.21 0.12 -1.48
CA ALA A 281 9.08 0.60 -2.86
C ALA A 281 10.41 0.48 -3.63
N GLY A 282 11.52 0.86 -2.99
CA GLY A 282 12.86 0.70 -3.54
C GLY A 282 13.25 -0.75 -3.76
N GLU A 283 13.01 -1.61 -2.76
CA GLU A 283 13.28 -3.05 -2.84
C GLU A 283 12.63 -3.72 -4.05
N ILE A 284 11.35 -3.41 -4.34
CA ILE A 284 10.65 -3.98 -5.49
C ILE A 284 11.33 -3.63 -6.82
N ASP A 285 11.79 -2.39 -6.97
CA ASP A 285 12.44 -1.93 -8.20
C ASP A 285 13.87 -2.47 -8.32
N VAL A 286 14.63 -2.45 -7.22
CA VAL A 286 16.01 -2.98 -7.15
C VAL A 286 16.03 -4.49 -7.31
N THR A 287 15.09 -5.23 -6.72
CA THR A 287 15.06 -6.70 -6.81
C THR A 287 14.94 -7.15 -8.27
N LEU A 288 14.13 -6.47 -9.10
CA LEU A 288 14.04 -6.81 -10.52
C LEU A 288 15.40 -6.67 -11.21
N LEU A 289 16.06 -5.54 -11.02
CA LEU A 289 17.37 -5.27 -11.65
C LEU A 289 18.46 -6.23 -11.11
N PHE A 290 18.43 -6.52 -9.82
CA PHE A 290 19.37 -7.42 -9.15
C PHE A 290 19.27 -8.87 -9.65
N VAL A 291 18.07 -9.42 -9.85
CA VAL A 291 17.89 -10.80 -10.30
C VAL A 291 18.11 -10.95 -11.81
N GLU A 292 17.96 -9.89 -12.60
CA GLU A 292 18.29 -9.88 -14.02
C GLU A 292 19.81 -9.85 -14.26
N TYR A 293 20.59 -9.27 -13.31
CA TYR A 293 22.04 -9.14 -13.42
C TYR A 293 22.79 -10.43 -13.08
N TYR A 294 24.00 -10.58 -13.68
CA TYR A 294 24.91 -11.68 -13.36
C TYR A 294 25.32 -11.68 -11.86
N PRO A 295 25.40 -12.83 -11.15
CA PRO A 295 25.36 -14.21 -11.66
C PRO A 295 23.96 -14.83 -11.77
N LEU A 296 22.92 -14.19 -11.26
CA LEU A 296 21.57 -14.75 -11.20
C LEU A 296 20.94 -14.90 -12.59
N SER A 297 21.01 -13.86 -13.41
CA SER A 297 20.55 -13.84 -14.82
C SER A 297 19.20 -14.53 -15.04
N TRP A 298 18.17 -14.10 -14.29
CA TRP A 298 16.87 -14.77 -14.29
C TRP A 298 16.10 -14.56 -15.59
N SER A 299 15.23 -15.53 -15.91
CA SER A 299 14.19 -15.34 -16.92
C SER A 299 13.12 -14.36 -16.41
N LYS A 300 12.42 -13.72 -17.34
CA LYS A 300 11.32 -12.78 -17.02
C LYS A 300 10.21 -13.45 -16.18
N SER A 301 9.90 -14.71 -16.50
CA SER A 301 8.91 -15.51 -15.78
C SER A 301 9.31 -15.80 -14.34
N LEU A 302 10.59 -16.03 -14.08
CA LEU A 302 11.05 -16.38 -12.73
C LEU A 302 10.85 -15.23 -11.74
N TYR A 303 11.03 -13.98 -12.20
CA TYR A 303 10.69 -12.81 -11.40
C TYR A 303 9.19 -12.72 -11.08
N GLY A 304 8.32 -13.02 -12.04
CA GLY A 304 6.86 -13.09 -11.80
C GLY A 304 6.50 -14.15 -10.75
N TYR A 305 7.15 -15.33 -10.80
CA TYR A 305 6.94 -16.36 -9.77
C TYR A 305 7.48 -15.94 -8.40
N LEU A 306 8.59 -15.19 -8.34
CA LEU A 306 9.09 -14.63 -7.09
C LEU A 306 8.05 -13.71 -6.44
N LEU A 307 7.49 -12.78 -7.21
CA LEU A 307 6.44 -11.88 -6.73
C LEU A 307 5.19 -12.65 -6.27
N ALA A 308 4.81 -13.71 -7.00
CA ALA A 308 3.70 -14.56 -6.60
C ALA A 308 3.95 -15.23 -5.24
N VAL A 309 5.14 -15.79 -5.02
CA VAL A 309 5.53 -16.37 -3.73
C VAL A 309 5.55 -15.31 -2.62
N ASP A 310 6.09 -14.12 -2.90
CA ASP A 310 6.14 -13.02 -1.92
C ASP A 310 4.72 -12.59 -1.48
N TYR A 311 3.81 -12.36 -2.41
CA TYR A 311 2.44 -11.98 -2.08
C TYR A 311 1.64 -13.10 -1.41
N ALA A 312 1.84 -14.36 -1.83
CA ALA A 312 1.19 -15.51 -1.19
C ALA A 312 1.64 -15.68 0.25
N THR A 313 2.96 -15.69 0.48
CA THR A 313 3.52 -15.89 1.84
C THR A 313 3.23 -14.71 2.75
N LEU A 314 3.26 -13.47 2.24
CA LEU A 314 2.86 -12.28 2.97
C LEU A 314 1.38 -12.32 3.35
N GLY A 315 0.50 -12.67 2.40
CA GLY A 315 -0.93 -12.83 2.65
C GLY A 315 -1.21 -13.91 3.70
N LEU A 316 -0.58 -15.07 3.58
CA LEU A 316 -0.71 -16.16 4.57
C LEU A 316 -0.20 -15.74 5.95
N SER A 317 0.93 -15.04 6.02
CA SER A 317 1.47 -14.52 7.28
C SER A 317 0.49 -13.57 7.96
N LEU A 318 -0.13 -12.64 7.22
CA LEU A 318 -1.11 -11.70 7.77
C LEU A 318 -2.45 -12.36 8.11
N CYS A 319 -2.89 -13.37 7.36
CA CYS A 319 -4.15 -14.05 7.62
C CYS A 319 -4.09 -15.13 8.71
N LEU A 320 -2.95 -15.79 8.88
CA LEU A 320 -2.79 -16.91 9.80
C LEU A 320 -1.87 -16.58 10.98
N LEU A 321 -0.65 -16.12 10.69
CA LEU A 321 0.38 -15.92 11.71
C LEU A 321 0.08 -14.68 12.57
N LEU A 322 -0.38 -13.58 11.99
CA LEU A 322 -0.72 -12.37 12.75
C LEU A 322 -1.84 -12.61 13.76
N PRO A 323 -3.02 -13.23 13.42
CA PRO A 323 -4.03 -13.56 14.41
C PRO A 323 -3.55 -14.59 15.43
N LEU A 324 -2.75 -15.57 15.03
CA LEU A 324 -2.16 -16.54 15.95
C LEU A 324 -1.32 -15.84 17.02
N LEU A 325 -0.44 -14.93 16.64
CA LEU A 325 0.43 -14.21 17.57
C LEU A 325 -0.35 -13.20 18.42
N SER A 326 -1.30 -12.45 17.82
CA SER A 326 -2.03 -11.39 18.52
C SER A 326 -3.17 -11.92 19.40
N VAL A 327 -3.91 -12.94 18.95
CA VAL A 327 -5.10 -13.44 19.67
C VAL A 327 -4.77 -14.61 20.56
N VAL A 328 -4.03 -15.62 20.05
CA VAL A 328 -3.71 -16.85 20.83
C VAL A 328 -2.56 -16.59 21.80
N PHE A 329 -1.45 -16.05 21.32
CA PHE A 329 -0.28 -15.75 22.16
C PHE A 329 -0.35 -14.40 22.86
N LYS A 330 -1.35 -13.55 22.54
CA LYS A 330 -1.57 -12.22 23.13
C LYS A 330 -0.31 -11.34 23.11
N ILE A 331 0.45 -11.42 22.01
CA ILE A 331 1.64 -10.60 21.82
C ILE A 331 1.20 -9.16 21.55
N GLN A 332 1.80 -8.21 22.25
CA GLN A 332 1.51 -6.79 22.10
C GLN A 332 1.93 -6.26 20.72
N ASP A 333 1.22 -5.27 20.20
CA ASP A 333 1.48 -4.70 18.88
C ASP A 333 2.93 -4.23 18.68
N VAL A 334 3.55 -3.64 19.72
CA VAL A 334 4.94 -3.20 19.68
C VAL A 334 5.89 -4.37 19.43
N ASN A 335 5.67 -5.51 20.08
CA ASN A 335 6.48 -6.71 19.88
C ASN A 335 6.25 -7.35 18.51
N LEU A 336 5.03 -7.27 17.96
CA LEU A 336 4.75 -7.69 16.58
C LEU A 336 5.53 -6.87 15.56
N VAL A 337 5.66 -5.56 15.78
CA VAL A 337 6.49 -4.68 14.93
C VAL A 337 7.97 -5.07 15.04
N ILE A 338 8.48 -5.33 16.26
CA ILE A 338 9.87 -5.77 16.48
C ILE A 338 10.14 -7.07 15.70
N ILE A 339 9.28 -8.07 15.86
CA ILE A 339 9.38 -9.36 15.14
C ILE A 339 9.42 -9.10 13.62
N GLY A 340 8.48 -8.31 13.11
CA GLY A 340 8.42 -7.95 11.69
C GLY A 340 9.71 -7.31 11.17
N ILE A 341 10.29 -6.36 11.92
CA ILE A 341 11.55 -5.67 11.54
C ILE A 341 12.72 -6.66 11.55
N VAL A 342 12.83 -7.53 12.56
CA VAL A 342 13.92 -8.53 12.64
C VAL A 342 13.88 -9.46 11.43
N PHE A 343 12.71 -10.01 11.09
CA PHE A 343 12.56 -10.88 9.91
C PHE A 343 12.82 -10.12 8.60
N LYS A 344 12.42 -8.85 8.50
CA LYS A 344 12.70 -8.00 7.35
C LYS A 344 14.20 -7.77 7.17
N THR A 345 14.90 -7.41 8.24
CA THR A 345 16.36 -7.19 8.24
C THR A 345 17.08 -8.47 7.85
N THR A 346 16.67 -9.63 8.41
CA THR A 346 17.24 -10.95 8.09
C THR A 346 17.06 -11.26 6.60
N ARG A 347 15.86 -11.02 6.02
CA ARG A 347 15.60 -11.17 4.58
C ARG A 347 16.58 -10.34 3.75
N LEU A 348 16.71 -9.04 4.07
CA LEU A 348 17.52 -8.11 3.29
C LEU A 348 19.00 -8.49 3.32
N VAL A 349 19.54 -8.83 4.49
CA VAL A 349 20.93 -9.31 4.62
C VAL A 349 21.13 -10.61 3.84
N PHE A 350 20.20 -11.54 3.91
CA PHE A 350 20.29 -12.82 3.21
C PHE A 350 20.22 -12.64 1.68
N VAL A 351 19.29 -11.80 1.21
CA VAL A 351 19.15 -11.49 -0.23
C VAL A 351 20.37 -10.74 -0.75
N SER A 352 20.99 -9.84 0.03
CA SER A 352 22.13 -9.03 -0.41
C SER A 352 23.36 -9.86 -0.84
N VAL A 353 23.54 -11.05 -0.25
CA VAL A 353 24.67 -11.97 -0.52
C VAL A 353 24.25 -13.16 -1.38
N SER A 354 23.02 -13.15 -1.91
CA SER A 354 22.48 -14.27 -2.66
C SER A 354 23.07 -14.34 -4.08
N ASP A 355 23.68 -15.45 -4.41
CA ASP A 355 24.22 -15.79 -5.75
C ASP A 355 23.43 -16.92 -6.44
N GLN A 356 22.49 -17.53 -5.72
CA GLN A 356 21.69 -18.66 -6.22
C GLN A 356 20.17 -18.37 -6.08
N THR A 357 19.41 -18.86 -7.04
CA THR A 357 17.95 -18.68 -7.13
C THR A 357 17.22 -19.09 -5.86
N TRP A 358 17.53 -20.25 -5.28
CA TRP A 358 16.84 -20.75 -4.09
C TRP A 358 17.01 -19.84 -2.87
N MET A 359 18.16 -19.14 -2.75
CA MET A 359 18.41 -18.21 -1.66
C MET A 359 17.41 -17.06 -1.69
N ILE A 360 17.14 -16.50 -2.88
CA ILE A 360 16.17 -15.41 -3.02
C ILE A 360 14.77 -15.86 -2.57
N PHE A 361 14.31 -17.05 -3.01
CA PHE A 361 13.01 -17.59 -2.61
C PHE A 361 12.92 -17.84 -1.10
N VAL A 362 13.95 -18.41 -0.48
CA VAL A 362 14.01 -18.61 0.97
C VAL A 362 13.98 -17.25 1.69
N GLY A 363 14.75 -16.27 1.21
CA GLY A 363 14.73 -14.92 1.76
C GLY A 363 13.34 -14.29 1.76
N VAL A 364 12.58 -14.44 0.67
CA VAL A 364 11.21 -13.94 0.54
C VAL A 364 10.26 -14.65 1.52
N ILE A 365 10.34 -15.98 1.63
CA ILE A 365 9.50 -16.74 2.57
C ILE A 365 9.79 -16.32 4.01
N VAL A 366 11.06 -16.23 4.41
CA VAL A 366 11.46 -15.75 5.75
C VAL A 366 10.96 -14.32 5.98
N GLY A 367 11.10 -13.45 4.98
CA GLY A 367 10.67 -12.05 5.05
C GLY A 367 9.16 -11.83 5.09
N SER A 368 8.32 -12.85 4.84
CA SER A 368 6.86 -12.72 4.80
C SER A 368 6.24 -12.22 6.12
N VAL A 369 6.94 -12.45 7.24
CA VAL A 369 6.54 -11.94 8.57
C VAL A 369 6.58 -10.41 8.65
N SER A 370 7.31 -9.74 7.75
CA SER A 370 7.46 -8.28 7.73
C SER A 370 6.15 -7.50 7.54
N GLY A 371 5.07 -8.15 7.05
CA GLY A 371 3.74 -7.54 6.98
C GLY A 371 3.22 -7.05 8.35
N MET A 372 3.73 -7.63 9.44
CA MET A 372 3.39 -7.21 10.80
C MET A 372 3.90 -5.81 11.14
N ILE A 373 4.93 -5.28 10.46
CA ILE A 373 5.43 -3.91 10.66
C ILE A 373 4.31 -2.91 10.41
N VAL A 374 3.66 -2.99 9.25
CA VAL A 374 2.60 -2.04 8.86
C VAL A 374 1.35 -2.26 9.72
N SER A 375 0.92 -3.51 9.90
CA SER A 375 -0.29 -3.85 10.65
C SER A 375 -0.16 -3.44 12.12
N GLY A 376 0.94 -3.81 12.79
CA GLY A 376 1.20 -3.46 14.18
C GLY A 376 1.37 -1.95 14.38
N SER A 377 2.11 -1.28 13.50
CA SER A 377 2.29 0.18 13.57
C SER A 377 0.98 0.95 13.38
N LYS A 378 0.13 0.55 12.43
CA LYS A 378 -1.21 1.16 12.25
C LYS A 378 -2.11 0.92 13.46
N SER A 379 -2.02 -0.24 14.09
CA SER A 379 -2.73 -0.53 15.35
C SER A 379 -2.23 0.37 16.49
N ILE A 380 -0.93 0.54 16.67
CA ILE A 380 -0.36 1.45 17.66
C ILE A 380 -0.82 2.89 17.42
N ILE A 381 -0.72 3.39 16.18
CA ILE A 381 -1.16 4.74 15.81
C ILE A 381 -2.63 4.94 16.20
N SER A 382 -3.52 3.99 15.87
CA SER A 382 -4.95 4.11 16.18
C SER A 382 -5.28 4.14 17.68
N LYS A 383 -4.41 3.56 18.51
CA LYS A 383 -4.56 3.54 19.98
C LYS A 383 -3.91 4.76 20.66
N LEU A 384 -3.05 5.50 19.94
CA LEU A 384 -2.37 6.71 20.44
C LEU A 384 -3.10 8.01 20.15
N VAL A 385 -4.05 8.02 19.21
CA VAL A 385 -4.84 9.20 18.81
C VAL A 385 -6.26 9.09 19.33
N ASP A 386 -6.93 10.24 19.46
CA ASP A 386 -8.33 10.30 19.87
C ASP A 386 -9.25 9.85 18.72
N GLU A 387 -10.48 9.40 19.01
CA GLU A 387 -11.38 8.80 18.01
C GLU A 387 -11.71 9.76 16.85
N ASP A 388 -11.85 11.05 17.14
CA ASP A 388 -12.11 12.11 16.16
C ASP A 388 -10.88 12.47 15.28
N GLU A 389 -9.69 12.06 15.70
CA GLU A 389 -8.43 12.27 14.98
C GLU A 389 -8.02 11.09 14.10
N ILE A 390 -8.60 9.89 14.30
CA ILE A 390 -8.23 8.64 13.58
C ILE A 390 -8.31 8.85 12.06
N GLY A 391 -9.39 9.44 11.56
CA GLY A 391 -9.55 9.70 10.12
C GLY A 391 -8.47 10.61 9.55
N LYS A 392 -8.11 11.68 10.28
CA LYS A 392 -7.09 12.66 9.87
C LYS A 392 -5.70 12.03 9.80
N ILE A 393 -5.30 11.26 10.82
CA ILE A 393 -3.98 10.62 10.87
C ILE A 393 -3.83 9.53 9.81
N PHE A 394 -4.87 8.72 9.56
CA PHE A 394 -4.83 7.70 8.50
C PHE A 394 -4.85 8.29 7.10
N SER A 395 -5.52 9.43 6.88
CA SER A 395 -5.45 10.19 5.63
C SER A 395 -4.01 10.69 5.38
N LEU A 396 -3.39 11.31 6.39
CA LEU A 396 -2.00 11.75 6.30
C LEU A 396 -1.04 10.58 6.06
N LEU A 397 -1.27 9.44 6.72
CA LEU A 397 -0.48 8.23 6.53
C LEU A 397 -0.59 7.70 5.10
N SER A 398 -1.79 7.66 4.53
CA SER A 398 -2.01 7.21 3.15
C SER A 398 -1.32 8.12 2.12
N CYS A 399 -1.37 9.44 2.34
CA CYS A 399 -0.62 10.40 1.52
C CYS A 399 0.89 10.17 1.64
N GLY A 400 1.38 9.97 2.86
CA GLY A 400 2.77 9.65 3.13
C GLY A 400 3.22 8.33 2.48
N GLU A 401 2.42 7.28 2.56
CA GLU A 401 2.68 5.98 1.91
C GLU A 401 2.77 6.14 0.38
N THR A 402 1.91 6.96 -0.22
CA THR A 402 1.95 7.21 -1.68
C THR A 402 3.19 8.02 -2.07
N ALA A 403 3.55 9.05 -1.30
CA ALA A 403 4.78 9.82 -1.51
C ALA A 403 6.03 8.94 -1.33
N SER A 404 6.00 8.02 -0.39
CA SER A 404 7.08 7.06 -0.12
C SER A 404 7.38 6.15 -1.30
N ASN A 405 6.37 5.76 -2.09
CA ASN A 405 6.57 4.98 -3.31
C ASN A 405 7.44 5.72 -4.33
N LEU A 406 7.25 7.04 -4.44
CA LEU A 406 8.07 7.88 -5.31
C LEU A 406 9.49 8.05 -4.76
N LEU A 407 9.61 8.38 -3.47
CA LEU A 407 10.91 8.58 -2.82
C LEU A 407 11.74 7.30 -2.82
N GLY A 408 11.12 6.14 -2.54
CA GLY A 408 11.79 4.85 -2.57
C GLY A 408 12.36 4.52 -3.95
N ALA A 409 11.56 4.71 -5.00
CA ALA A 409 12.01 4.52 -6.37
C ALA A 409 13.21 5.41 -6.70
N ILE A 410 13.16 6.72 -6.38
CA ILE A 410 14.25 7.66 -6.66
C ILE A 410 15.51 7.28 -5.89
N ILE A 411 15.40 7.07 -4.57
CA ILE A 411 16.56 6.84 -3.69
C ILE A 411 17.25 5.54 -4.07
N PHE A 412 16.52 4.42 -4.08
CA PHE A 412 17.14 3.09 -4.18
C PHE A 412 17.51 2.72 -5.61
N THR A 413 16.79 3.21 -6.63
CA THR A 413 17.19 3.00 -8.03
C THR A 413 18.46 3.78 -8.37
N ASN A 414 18.61 5.03 -7.88
CA ASN A 414 19.87 5.77 -8.01
C ASN A 414 21.01 5.10 -7.23
N LEU A 415 20.75 4.68 -5.99
CA LEU A 415 21.73 3.99 -5.18
C LEU A 415 22.23 2.71 -5.88
N TYR A 416 21.30 1.91 -6.42
CA TYR A 416 21.63 0.71 -7.17
C TYR A 416 22.48 1.04 -8.41
N SER A 417 22.10 2.05 -9.20
CA SER A 417 22.79 2.42 -10.44
C SER A 417 24.25 2.84 -10.21
N VAL A 418 24.60 3.32 -9.01
CA VAL A 418 25.97 3.73 -8.65
C VAL A 418 26.75 2.58 -8.01
N THR A 419 26.09 1.68 -7.30
CA THR A 419 26.76 0.68 -6.44
C THR A 419 26.82 -0.72 -7.03
N PHE A 420 25.98 -1.05 -8.04
CA PHE A 420 25.83 -2.43 -8.53
C PHE A 420 27.12 -3.05 -9.09
N GLN A 421 28.02 -2.23 -9.66
CA GLN A 421 29.32 -2.71 -10.17
C GLN A 421 30.31 -3.08 -9.06
N ILE A 422 30.18 -2.45 -7.87
CA ILE A 422 31.05 -2.70 -6.71
C ILE A 422 30.48 -3.86 -5.91
N PHE A 423 29.21 -3.78 -5.57
CA PHE A 423 28.47 -4.81 -4.84
C PHE A 423 26.97 -4.71 -5.18
N PRO A 424 26.43 -5.61 -6.01
CA PRO A 424 25.04 -5.58 -6.46
C PRO A 424 24.02 -5.58 -5.32
N GLY A 425 24.35 -6.23 -4.19
CA GLY A 425 23.52 -6.29 -2.98
C GLY A 425 23.55 -5.05 -2.09
N MET A 426 24.32 -4.00 -2.42
CA MET A 426 24.54 -2.82 -1.55
C MET A 426 23.24 -2.13 -1.14
N ALA A 427 22.28 -2.01 -2.06
CA ALA A 427 21.00 -1.39 -1.76
C ALA A 427 20.25 -2.12 -0.62
N PHE A 428 20.24 -3.45 -0.63
CA PHE A 428 19.62 -4.24 0.43
C PHE A 428 20.36 -4.13 1.77
N VAL A 429 21.70 -4.00 1.75
CA VAL A 429 22.49 -3.76 2.98
C VAL A 429 22.12 -2.42 3.60
N ILE A 430 22.02 -1.37 2.79
CA ILE A 430 21.63 -0.03 3.27
C ILE A 430 20.20 -0.04 3.81
N GLU A 431 19.27 -0.71 3.13
CA GLU A 431 17.92 -0.91 3.66
C GLU A 431 17.94 -1.64 5.01
N ALA A 432 18.73 -2.71 5.14
CA ALA A 432 18.87 -3.44 6.40
C ALA A 432 19.40 -2.54 7.52
N ALA A 433 20.38 -1.68 7.24
CA ALA A 433 20.88 -0.71 8.20
C ALA A 433 19.81 0.30 8.65
N ILE A 434 18.97 0.78 7.72
CA ILE A 434 17.83 1.64 8.04
C ILE A 434 16.83 0.91 8.96
N TYR A 435 16.51 -0.36 8.70
CA TYR A 435 15.64 -1.15 9.57
C TYR A 435 16.23 -1.40 10.96
N ILE A 436 17.56 -1.53 11.10
CA ILE A 436 18.22 -1.63 12.41
C ILE A 436 18.04 -0.33 13.22
N VAL A 437 18.12 0.83 12.58
CA VAL A 437 17.83 2.11 13.25
C VAL A 437 16.35 2.19 13.67
N CYS A 438 15.42 1.79 12.79
CA CYS A 438 13.99 1.71 13.13
C CYS A 438 13.75 0.74 14.30
N LEU A 439 14.44 -0.40 14.32
CA LEU A 439 14.36 -1.39 15.43
C LEU A 439 14.77 -0.76 16.76
N GLY A 440 15.87 -0.01 16.79
CA GLY A 440 16.30 0.72 18.00
C GLY A 440 15.23 1.69 18.51
N GLY A 441 14.57 2.42 17.61
CA GLY A 441 13.45 3.32 17.97
C GLY A 441 12.23 2.57 18.54
N ILE A 442 11.83 1.44 17.95
CA ILE A 442 10.70 0.65 18.44
C ILE A 442 11.03 -0.06 19.78
N ILE A 443 12.26 -0.55 19.96
CA ILE A 443 12.72 -1.11 21.25
C ILE A 443 12.68 -0.01 22.33
N TRP A 444 13.07 1.20 22.01
CA TRP A 444 12.99 2.31 22.95
C TRP A 444 11.53 2.59 23.38
N ILE A 445 10.55 2.56 22.44
CA ILE A 445 9.12 2.65 22.78
C ILE A 445 8.68 1.49 23.70
N ALA A 446 9.16 0.28 23.43
CA ALA A 446 8.83 -0.89 24.26
C ALA A 446 9.36 -0.75 25.71
N CYS A 447 10.55 -0.15 25.87
CA CYS A 447 11.18 0.07 27.19
C CYS A 447 10.53 1.23 27.97
N ASP A 448 10.03 2.27 27.31
CA ASP A 448 9.41 3.43 27.99
C ASP A 448 8.08 3.06 28.67
N GLY A 449 7.43 1.99 28.27
CA GLY A 449 6.23 1.44 28.91
C GLY A 449 4.95 2.28 28.77
N SER A 450 5.04 3.57 28.48
CA SER A 450 3.90 4.52 28.42
C SER A 450 2.90 4.13 27.31
N VAL A 451 3.38 3.68 26.15
CA VAL A 451 2.54 3.17 25.06
C VAL A 451 1.87 1.85 25.46
N THR A 452 2.63 0.97 26.11
CA THR A 452 2.13 -0.32 26.58
C THR A 452 1.02 -0.15 27.61
N GLU A 453 1.16 0.83 28.51
CA GLU A 453 0.16 1.16 29.52
C GLU A 453 -1.11 1.74 28.89
N ARG A 454 -0.99 2.70 27.94
CA ARG A 454 -2.13 3.25 27.20
C ARG A 454 -2.85 2.18 26.35
N ILE A 455 -2.13 1.27 25.71
CA ILE A 455 -2.73 0.14 24.99
C ILE A 455 -3.52 -0.76 25.92
N LYS A 456 -2.99 -1.08 27.11
CA LYS A 456 -3.70 -1.88 28.12
C LYS A 456 -4.95 -1.19 28.64
N LEU A 457 -4.92 0.13 28.83
CA LEU A 457 -6.09 0.91 29.24
C LEU A 457 -7.17 0.90 28.15
N PHE A 458 -6.78 1.06 26.89
CA PHE A 458 -7.70 1.00 25.74
C PHE A 458 -8.35 -0.39 25.59
N GLU A 459 -7.58 -1.46 25.79
CA GLU A 459 -8.09 -2.84 25.76
C GLU A 459 -9.03 -3.15 26.93
N LYS A 460 -8.76 -2.61 28.13
CA LYS A 460 -9.66 -2.71 29.29
C LYS A 460 -10.97 -1.98 29.05
N ALA A 461 -10.94 -0.76 28.52
CA ALA A 461 -12.14 0.03 28.20
C ALA A 461 -13.01 -0.67 27.14
N GLY A 462 -12.40 -1.19 26.08
CA GLY A 462 -13.09 -1.97 25.04
C GLY A 462 -13.64 -3.31 25.53
N GLY A 463 -12.99 -3.95 26.51
CA GLY A 463 -13.45 -5.16 27.16
C GLY A 463 -14.63 -4.93 28.14
N SER A 464 -14.66 -3.80 28.83
CA SER A 464 -15.76 -3.38 29.71
C SER A 464 -17.04 -3.13 28.91
N LEU A 465 -16.94 -2.41 27.79
CA LEU A 465 -18.07 -2.19 26.87
C LEU A 465 -18.64 -3.49 26.29
N LYS A 466 -17.80 -4.50 25.98
CA LYS A 466 -18.29 -5.82 25.54
C LYS A 466 -19.05 -6.58 26.60
N ASN A 467 -18.66 -6.46 27.87
CA ASN A 467 -19.35 -7.14 28.96
C ASN A 467 -20.67 -6.41 29.34
N GLU A 468 -20.76 -5.09 29.21
CA GLU A 468 -22.00 -4.35 29.41
C GLU A 468 -23.03 -4.58 28.29
N TYR A 469 -22.60 -4.66 27.03
CA TYR A 469 -23.50 -5.00 25.91
C TYR A 469 -23.90 -6.48 25.86
N GLY A 470 -23.18 -7.37 26.55
CA GLY A 470 -23.54 -8.80 26.69
C GLY A 470 -24.60 -9.07 27.75
N THR A 471 -24.88 -8.10 28.65
CA THR A 471 -25.81 -8.25 29.78
C THR A 471 -26.99 -7.29 29.78
N CYS A 472 -27.04 -6.28 28.87
CA CYS A 472 -28.17 -5.36 28.71
C CYS A 472 -28.97 -5.62 27.43
N SER A 473 -29.78 -6.68 27.47
CA SER A 473 -31.12 -6.66 26.85
C SER A 473 -32.08 -6.12 27.91
N GLN A 474 -32.51 -4.86 27.76
CA GLN A 474 -33.44 -4.07 28.56
C GLN A 474 -32.78 -3.14 29.62
N ASN A 475 -32.46 -1.93 29.21
CA ASN A 475 -32.97 -0.64 29.73
C ASN A 475 -32.16 0.53 29.19
N ASP A 476 -32.90 1.56 28.74
CA ASP A 476 -32.41 2.80 28.13
C ASP A 476 -31.49 3.62 29.05
N GLY A 477 -30.40 4.16 28.50
CA GLY A 477 -29.56 5.18 29.12
C GLY A 477 -28.12 5.14 28.60
N THR A 478 -27.83 5.95 27.57
CA THR A 478 -26.49 6.15 27.04
C THR A 478 -25.63 7.03 27.92
N PRO A 479 -24.39 6.64 28.30
CA PRO A 479 -23.35 7.58 28.73
C PRO A 479 -22.52 8.03 27.52
N SER A 480 -22.38 9.31 27.39
CA SER A 480 -21.59 10.00 26.36
C SER A 480 -20.17 10.26 26.87
N THR A 481 -19.18 9.90 26.06
CA THR A 481 -17.77 10.30 26.02
C THR A 481 -16.76 9.65 26.96
N LEU A 482 -15.62 9.24 26.36
CA LEU A 482 -14.39 8.75 27.01
C LEU A 482 -13.87 9.70 28.12
N GLN A 483 -14.17 10.98 28.05
CA GLN A 483 -13.81 11.97 29.06
C GLN A 483 -14.54 11.79 30.39
N GLU A 484 -15.76 11.25 30.39
CA GLU A 484 -16.49 10.94 31.63
C GLU A 484 -15.91 9.72 32.32
N ILE A 485 -15.43 8.73 31.54
CA ILE A 485 -14.77 7.52 32.07
C ILE A 485 -13.38 7.86 32.65
N GLU A 486 -12.62 8.74 32.00
CA GLU A 486 -11.34 9.24 32.55
C GLU A 486 -11.51 10.02 33.86
N ASN A 487 -12.58 10.80 33.96
CA ASN A 487 -12.91 11.52 35.19
C ASN A 487 -13.36 10.59 36.32
N GLU A 488 -14.13 9.53 36.03
CA GLU A 488 -14.51 8.52 37.03
C GLU A 488 -13.30 7.72 37.54
N ILE A 489 -12.36 7.37 36.65
CA ILE A 489 -11.13 6.67 37.03
C ILE A 489 -10.23 7.57 37.90
N GLN A 490 -10.11 8.87 37.59
CA GLN A 490 -9.35 9.80 38.44
C GLN A 490 -10.00 10.02 39.82
N VAL A 491 -11.33 10.00 39.89
CA VAL A 491 -12.06 10.07 41.17
C VAL A 491 -11.86 8.83 41.99
N GLN A 492 -11.84 7.62 41.39
CA GLN A 492 -11.57 6.37 42.11
C GLN A 492 -10.13 6.26 42.60
N GLU A 493 -9.13 6.68 41.83
CA GLU A 493 -7.73 6.73 42.28
C GLU A 493 -7.51 7.73 43.43
N THR A 494 -8.26 8.83 43.43
CA THR A 494 -8.20 9.81 44.51
C THR A 494 -8.89 9.31 45.80
N CYS A 495 -9.93 8.47 45.69
CA CYS A 495 -10.58 7.82 46.82
C CYS A 495 -9.69 6.73 47.42
N VAL A 496 -9.03 5.90 46.61
CA VAL A 496 -8.14 4.82 47.12
C VAL A 496 -6.90 5.40 47.82
N LYS A 497 -6.38 6.57 47.36
CA LYS A 497 -5.29 7.26 48.06
C LYS A 497 -5.69 7.97 49.37
N LYS A 498 -6.98 8.21 49.59
CA LYS A 498 -7.49 8.75 50.87
C LYS A 498 -7.80 7.72 51.93
N GLU A 499 -7.93 6.42 51.56
CA GLU A 499 -8.14 5.33 52.52
C GLU A 499 -6.82 4.66 52.98
N SER A 500 -5.66 5.08 52.42
CA SER A 500 -4.33 4.55 52.79
C SER A 500 -3.44 5.55 53.53
N ASN A 501 -4.01 6.62 54.11
CA ASN A 501 -3.34 7.50 55.09
C ASN A 501 -4.06 7.54 56.42
#